data_a8908c8e03c7387af58ba7e70961b1d7
#
_entry.id   a8908c8e03c7387af58ba7e70961b1d7
#
_cell.length_a   1.000
_cell.length_b   1.000
_cell.length_c   1.000
_cell.angle_alpha   90.00
_cell.angle_beta   90.00
_cell.angle_gamma   90.00
#
_symmetry.space_group_name_H-M   'P 1'
#
loop_
_entity.id
_entity.type
_entity.pdbx_description
1 polymer ?
#
loop_
_entity_poly.entity_id
_entity_poly.type
_entity_poly.pdbx_seq_one_letter_code
_entity_poly.pdbx_strand_id
1 'polypeptide(L)'
;SDLIRLEVDNMKIGIPKEIKNNENRVGLSPSGVHALVDQGHEVLVETNAGLGSYFEDGDYQEAGAKIVDEQSKAWDVDMVIKVKEPLESEYKFFKEELILFTYLHLANEQKLTQALVDNKVISIAYETVQLPDGSLPLLTPMSEVAGRMSAQVGAEFLQRFNGGMGILLGGIPGVPKGKVTIIGGGQAGTNAAKIALGLGAEV
;
A
#
# COMPACT_ATOMS: atom_id res chain seq x y z
N SER A 1 28.26 -23.83 9.07
CA SER A 1 27.56 -22.91 8.18
C SER A 1 27.55 -21.54 8.84
N ASP A 2 28.49 -20.71 8.46
CA ASP A 2 28.59 -19.33 8.93
C ASP A 2 27.47 -18.53 8.27
N LEU A 3 26.37 -18.38 9.00
CA LEU A 3 25.40 -17.33 8.72
C LEU A 3 26.15 -16.01 8.94
N ILE A 4 26.54 -15.36 7.84
CA ILE A 4 26.93 -13.95 7.87
C ILE A 4 25.69 -13.22 8.39
N ARG A 5 25.68 -12.94 9.68
CA ARG A 5 24.81 -11.92 10.26
C ARG A 5 25.34 -10.61 9.70
N LEU A 6 24.71 -10.10 8.66
CA LEU A 6 24.86 -8.71 8.30
C LEU A 6 24.50 -7.94 9.57
N GLU A 7 25.47 -7.33 10.21
CA GLU A 7 25.20 -6.30 11.22
C GLU A 7 24.48 -5.19 10.45
N VAL A 8 23.16 -5.19 10.54
CA VAL A 8 22.35 -4.09 10.03
C VAL A 8 22.56 -2.96 11.01
N ASP A 9 23.28 -1.91 10.61
CA ASP A 9 23.41 -0.72 11.40
C ASP A 9 22.03 -0.23 11.82
N ASN A 10 21.90 0.17 13.10
CA ASN A 10 20.65 0.68 13.63
C ASN A 10 20.24 1.92 12.82
N MET A 11 19.07 1.88 12.21
CA MET A 11 18.52 2.94 11.38
C MET A 11 17.47 3.72 12.15
N LYS A 12 17.35 5.00 11.83
CA LYS A 12 16.21 5.83 12.20
C LYS A 12 15.18 5.79 11.08
N ILE A 13 13.99 5.26 11.37
CA ILE A 13 12.93 5.02 10.39
C ILE A 13 11.75 5.93 10.70
N GLY A 14 11.26 6.64 9.70
CA GLY A 14 10.12 7.54 9.83
C GLY A 14 8.87 7.02 9.11
N ILE A 15 7.74 7.18 9.76
CA ILE A 15 6.42 6.85 9.24
C ILE A 15 5.59 8.13 9.27
N PRO A 16 5.65 8.96 8.22
CA PRO A 16 4.83 10.17 8.13
C PRO A 16 3.37 9.80 7.87
N LYS A 17 2.48 10.71 8.27
CA LYS A 17 1.07 10.64 7.92
C LYS A 17 0.88 10.81 6.41
N GLU A 18 0.02 9.98 5.82
CA GLU A 18 -0.37 10.14 4.43
C GLU A 18 -1.20 11.41 4.24
N ILE A 19 -0.84 12.20 3.22
CA ILE A 19 -1.50 13.47 2.91
C ILE A 19 -2.24 13.45 1.58
N LYS A 20 -2.15 12.35 0.83
CA LYS A 20 -2.88 12.17 -0.43
C LYS A 20 -4.38 12.03 -0.13
N ASN A 21 -5.20 12.72 -0.92
CA ASN A 21 -6.66 12.68 -0.75
C ASN A 21 -7.19 11.24 -0.80
N ASN A 22 -8.08 10.89 0.15
CA ASN A 22 -8.66 9.56 0.32
C ASN A 22 -7.66 8.42 0.64
N GLU A 23 -6.43 8.74 1.04
CA GLU A 23 -5.50 7.73 1.55
C GLU A 23 -5.63 7.63 3.07
N ASN A 24 -6.19 6.52 3.53
CA ASN A 24 -6.44 6.24 4.94
C ASN A 24 -5.49 5.17 5.51
N ARG A 25 -4.63 4.61 4.66
CA ARG A 25 -3.64 3.61 5.09
C ARG A 25 -2.43 4.30 5.71
N VAL A 26 -1.63 3.52 6.41
CA VAL A 26 -0.35 3.93 7.00
C VAL A 26 0.76 3.02 6.50
N GLY A 27 1.98 3.53 6.38
CA GLY A 27 3.11 2.79 5.82
C GLY A 27 3.48 1.52 6.59
N LEU A 28 3.23 1.50 7.91
CA LEU A 28 3.54 0.35 8.75
C LEU A 28 2.52 0.23 9.90
N SER A 29 2.10 -0.99 10.22
CA SER A 29 1.25 -1.27 11.37
C SER A 29 2.06 -1.29 12.68
N PRO A 30 1.42 -1.17 13.86
CA PRO A 30 2.11 -1.32 15.15
C PRO A 30 2.92 -2.61 15.27
N SER A 31 2.41 -3.73 14.77
CA SER A 31 3.16 -5.01 14.76
C SER A 31 4.42 -4.96 13.89
N GLY A 32 4.36 -4.25 12.76
CA GLY A 32 5.53 -4.03 11.92
C GLY A 32 6.56 -3.11 12.60
N VAL A 33 6.09 -2.09 13.31
CA VAL A 33 6.95 -1.22 14.15
C VAL A 33 7.66 -2.03 15.22
N HIS A 34 6.92 -2.87 15.96
CA HIS A 34 7.49 -3.73 16.98
C HIS A 34 8.63 -4.61 16.43
N ALA A 35 8.42 -5.20 15.25
CA ALA A 35 9.44 -6.03 14.60
C ALA A 35 10.72 -5.25 14.26
N LEU A 36 10.61 -3.99 13.85
CA LEU A 36 11.77 -3.12 13.57
C LEU A 36 12.48 -2.69 14.86
N VAL A 37 11.71 -2.33 15.89
CA VAL A 37 12.26 -1.94 17.21
C VAL A 37 13.00 -3.12 17.84
N ASP A 38 12.48 -4.34 17.76
CA ASP A 38 13.13 -5.56 18.25
C ASP A 38 14.46 -5.86 17.52
N GLN A 39 14.61 -5.37 16.29
CA GLN A 39 15.87 -5.46 15.54
C GLN A 39 16.85 -4.30 15.87
N GLY A 40 16.47 -3.40 16.78
CA GLY A 40 17.30 -2.30 17.26
C GLY A 40 17.13 -0.99 16.49
N HIS A 41 16.17 -0.89 15.56
CA HIS A 41 15.89 0.36 14.84
C HIS A 41 15.12 1.34 15.72
N GLU A 42 15.36 2.64 15.52
CA GLU A 42 14.55 3.71 16.10
C GLU A 42 13.42 4.05 15.12
N VAL A 43 12.16 3.95 15.57
CA VAL A 43 10.99 4.23 14.72
C VAL A 43 10.28 5.49 15.22
N LEU A 44 10.12 6.47 14.32
CA LEU A 44 9.36 7.70 14.54
C LEU A 44 8.06 7.64 13.74
N VAL A 45 6.94 7.84 14.40
CA VAL A 45 5.60 7.87 13.76
C VAL A 45 5.02 9.26 13.93
N GLU A 46 4.59 9.88 12.85
CA GLU A 46 3.88 11.15 12.91
C GLU A 46 2.53 10.95 13.61
N THR A 47 2.18 11.87 14.51
CA THR A 47 0.93 11.81 15.27
C THR A 47 -0.27 11.63 14.33
N ASN A 48 -1.19 10.76 14.72
CA ASN A 48 -2.38 10.41 13.96
C ASN A 48 -2.11 9.76 12.58
N ALA A 49 -0.89 9.28 12.29
CA ALA A 49 -0.60 8.62 11.02
C ALA A 49 -1.42 7.34 10.81
N GLY A 50 -1.73 6.61 11.88
CA GLY A 50 -2.47 5.34 11.82
C GLY A 50 -3.99 5.47 11.93
N LEU A 51 -4.56 6.63 12.26
CA LEU A 51 -5.99 6.77 12.57
C LEU A 51 -6.91 6.29 11.45
N GLY A 52 -6.56 6.54 10.20
CA GLY A 52 -7.34 6.07 9.05
C GLY A 52 -7.39 4.54 8.91
N SER A 53 -6.46 3.84 9.56
CA SER A 53 -6.37 2.38 9.64
C SER A 53 -6.74 1.83 11.02
N TYR A 54 -7.39 2.65 11.85
CA TYR A 54 -7.84 2.31 13.22
C TYR A 54 -6.69 2.00 14.19
N PHE A 55 -5.51 2.59 13.99
CA PHE A 55 -4.39 2.55 14.92
C PHE A 55 -4.22 3.92 15.56
N GLU A 56 -4.22 3.96 16.89
CA GLU A 56 -3.97 5.16 17.67
C GLU A 56 -2.47 5.35 17.94
N ASP A 57 -2.08 6.56 18.32
CA ASP A 57 -0.68 6.85 18.68
C ASP A 57 -0.19 5.97 19.85
N GLY A 58 -1.09 5.63 20.78
CA GLY A 58 -0.82 4.71 21.88
C GLY A 58 -0.40 3.31 21.43
N ASP A 59 -1.01 2.77 20.36
CA ASP A 59 -0.65 1.45 19.82
C ASP A 59 0.78 1.43 19.30
N TYR A 60 1.21 2.53 18.68
CA TYR A 60 2.58 2.68 18.20
C TYR A 60 3.58 2.88 19.34
N GLN A 61 3.20 3.61 20.40
CA GLN A 61 4.04 3.77 21.59
C GLN A 61 4.23 2.44 22.32
N GLU A 62 3.18 1.64 22.45
CA GLU A 62 3.26 0.27 23.00
C GLU A 62 4.15 -0.64 22.16
N ALA A 63 4.18 -0.44 20.84
CA ALA A 63 5.07 -1.14 19.91
C ALA A 63 6.53 -0.63 19.96
N GLY A 64 6.82 0.40 20.76
CA GLY A 64 8.16 0.95 20.97
C GLY A 64 8.52 2.13 20.06
N ALA A 65 7.58 2.68 19.28
CA ALA A 65 7.81 3.87 18.48
C ALA A 65 7.81 5.15 19.34
N LYS A 66 8.46 6.19 18.82
CA LYS A 66 8.34 7.56 19.31
C LYS A 66 7.33 8.32 18.43
N ILE A 67 6.33 8.92 19.05
CA ILE A 67 5.39 9.78 18.33
C ILE A 67 6.00 11.16 18.16
N VAL A 68 5.92 11.72 16.96
CA VAL A 68 6.38 13.07 16.62
C VAL A 68 5.21 13.90 16.12
N ASP A 69 5.19 15.17 16.51
CA ASP A 69 4.09 16.11 16.25
C ASP A 69 4.23 16.90 14.94
N GLU A 70 5.41 16.84 14.32
CA GLU A 70 5.73 17.55 13.09
C GLU A 70 6.12 16.56 11.97
N GLN A 71 5.57 16.74 10.79
CA GLN A 71 5.93 15.96 9.60
C GLN A 71 7.44 15.99 9.34
N SER A 72 8.09 17.15 9.53
CA SER A 72 9.53 17.30 9.35
C SER A 72 10.36 16.31 10.17
N LYS A 73 9.92 16.00 11.41
CA LYS A 73 10.61 15.05 12.28
C LYS A 73 10.47 13.60 11.79
N ALA A 74 9.32 13.26 11.19
CA ALA A 74 9.10 11.93 10.58
C ALA A 74 9.90 11.77 9.28
N TRP A 75 10.36 12.86 8.66
CA TRP A 75 11.19 12.86 7.45
C TRP A 75 12.69 13.03 7.74
N ASP A 76 13.07 13.52 8.92
CA ASP A 76 14.49 13.67 9.31
C ASP A 76 15.06 12.38 9.89
N VAL A 77 15.16 11.38 9.03
CA VAL A 77 15.49 9.98 9.32
C VAL A 77 16.38 9.40 8.22
N ASP A 78 16.85 8.17 8.40
CA ASP A 78 17.63 7.44 7.40
C ASP A 78 16.71 6.79 6.35
N MET A 79 15.53 6.27 6.79
CA MET A 79 14.54 5.66 5.91
C MET A 79 13.13 6.17 6.21
N VAL A 80 12.40 6.52 5.17
CA VAL A 80 10.96 6.82 5.25
C VAL A 80 10.16 5.67 4.64
N ILE A 81 9.17 5.19 5.39
CA ILE A 81 8.21 4.18 4.94
C ILE A 81 6.84 4.84 4.77
N LYS A 82 6.31 4.81 3.55
CA LYS A 82 5.00 5.38 3.19
C LYS A 82 4.16 4.36 2.43
N VAL A 83 2.91 4.70 2.16
CA VAL A 83 2.04 3.95 1.25
C VAL A 83 2.11 4.55 -0.15
N LYS A 84 1.85 5.86 -0.26
CA LYS A 84 1.76 6.55 -1.55
C LYS A 84 3.02 7.35 -1.86
N GLU A 85 3.20 7.60 -3.15
CA GLU A 85 4.24 8.49 -3.66
C GLU A 85 4.17 9.85 -2.95
N PRO A 86 5.33 10.46 -2.62
CA PRO A 86 5.36 11.80 -2.05
C PRO A 86 4.71 12.84 -2.97
N LEU A 87 3.96 13.76 -2.37
CA LEU A 87 3.41 14.91 -3.07
C LEU A 87 4.44 16.06 -3.11
N GLU A 88 4.24 17.02 -4.00
CA GLU A 88 5.17 18.15 -4.21
C GLU A 88 5.50 18.93 -2.92
N SER A 89 4.54 19.01 -1.97
CA SER A 89 4.74 19.61 -0.67
C SER A 89 5.72 18.86 0.25
N GLU A 90 6.01 17.59 -0.05
CA GLU A 90 6.92 16.74 0.71
C GLU A 90 8.35 16.75 0.13
N TYR A 91 8.55 17.22 -1.12
CA TYR A 91 9.88 17.21 -1.76
C TYR A 91 10.92 18.04 -1.00
N LYS A 92 10.50 19.05 -0.21
CA LYS A 92 11.35 19.85 0.65
C LYS A 92 12.07 19.05 1.75
N PHE A 93 11.61 17.83 2.04
CA PHE A 93 12.21 16.93 3.01
C PHE A 93 13.21 15.96 2.39
N PHE A 94 13.33 15.94 1.07
CA PHE A 94 14.29 15.07 0.41
C PHE A 94 15.72 15.52 0.72
N LYS A 95 16.58 14.56 1.01
CA LYS A 95 17.99 14.77 1.26
C LYS A 95 18.81 13.64 0.65
N GLU A 96 20.07 13.90 0.39
CA GLU A 96 21.02 12.90 -0.08
C GLU A 96 21.07 11.69 0.88
N GLU A 97 21.13 10.48 0.34
CA GLU A 97 21.14 9.21 1.05
C GLU A 97 19.84 8.85 1.80
N LEU A 98 18.80 9.68 1.80
CA LEU A 98 17.49 9.27 2.32
C LEU A 98 17.00 8.03 1.57
N ILE A 99 16.65 6.98 2.28
CA ILE A 99 15.99 5.82 1.71
C ILE A 99 14.47 6.07 1.76
N LEU A 100 13.84 6.05 0.58
CA LEU A 100 12.38 6.18 0.45
C LEU A 100 11.79 4.85 0.00
N PHE A 101 10.98 4.23 0.84
CA PHE A 101 10.35 2.93 0.61
C PHE A 101 8.83 3.07 0.57
N THR A 102 8.23 3.01 -0.63
CA THR A 102 6.81 3.29 -0.88
C THR A 102 6.40 2.83 -2.27
N TYR A 103 5.10 2.87 -2.63
CA TYR A 103 4.67 2.84 -4.02
C TYR A 103 5.05 4.16 -4.69
N LEU A 104 5.75 4.14 -5.81
CA LEU A 104 6.28 5.34 -6.46
C LEU A 104 5.60 5.70 -7.78
N HIS A 105 5.20 4.70 -8.58
CA HIS A 105 4.55 4.90 -9.89
C HIS A 105 5.30 5.86 -10.84
N LEU A 106 6.65 5.84 -10.82
CA LEU A 106 7.51 6.84 -11.46
C LEU A 106 7.25 7.05 -12.96
N ALA A 107 6.74 6.04 -13.67
CA ALA A 107 6.43 6.15 -15.09
C ALA A 107 5.46 7.30 -15.41
N ASN A 108 4.59 7.67 -14.47
CA ASN A 108 3.60 8.73 -14.60
C ASN A 108 3.95 10.00 -13.81
N GLU A 109 5.01 9.95 -13.00
CA GLU A 109 5.36 10.98 -12.02
C GLU A 109 6.70 11.66 -12.37
N GLN A 110 6.75 12.37 -13.51
CA GLN A 110 7.98 13.00 -13.99
C GLN A 110 8.58 14.00 -13.00
N LYS A 111 7.74 14.84 -12.35
CA LYS A 111 8.21 15.82 -11.36
C LYS A 111 8.83 15.14 -10.14
N LEU A 112 8.17 14.10 -9.63
CA LEU A 112 8.69 13.31 -8.52
C LEU A 112 10.02 12.66 -8.89
N THR A 113 10.08 12.03 -10.07
CA THR A 113 11.31 11.39 -10.56
C THR A 113 12.47 12.38 -10.58
N GLN A 114 12.25 13.60 -11.11
CA GLN A 114 13.27 14.63 -11.14
C GLN A 114 13.68 15.08 -9.74
N ALA A 115 12.72 15.29 -8.83
CA ALA A 115 13.01 15.68 -7.46
C ALA A 115 13.83 14.62 -6.69
N LEU A 116 13.53 13.34 -6.90
CA LEU A 116 14.29 12.23 -6.29
C LEU A 116 15.75 12.21 -6.81
N VAL A 117 15.94 12.40 -8.11
CA VAL A 117 17.27 12.43 -8.74
C VAL A 117 18.07 13.65 -8.26
N ASP A 118 17.47 14.84 -8.27
CA ASP A 118 18.13 16.09 -7.89
C ASP A 118 18.60 16.07 -6.42
N ASN A 119 17.84 15.40 -5.55
CA ASN A 119 18.17 15.26 -4.15
C ASN A 119 18.91 13.95 -3.81
N LYS A 120 19.25 13.14 -4.80
CA LYS A 120 19.98 11.86 -4.65
C LYS A 120 19.32 10.90 -3.64
N VAL A 121 18.00 10.83 -3.66
CA VAL A 121 17.22 9.94 -2.79
C VAL A 121 17.38 8.50 -3.26
N ILE A 122 17.63 7.57 -2.34
CA ILE A 122 17.64 6.13 -2.60
C ILE A 122 16.20 5.63 -2.60
N SER A 123 15.63 5.42 -3.77
CA SER A 123 14.22 5.09 -3.92
C SER A 123 14.02 3.61 -4.16
N ILE A 124 13.22 2.97 -3.29
CA ILE A 124 12.83 1.56 -3.41
C ILE A 124 11.31 1.50 -3.57
N ALA A 125 10.85 1.15 -4.77
CA ALA A 125 9.43 1.07 -5.06
C ALA A 125 8.87 -0.31 -4.66
N TYR A 126 7.79 -0.34 -3.91
CA TYR A 126 7.13 -1.60 -3.53
C TYR A 126 6.76 -2.45 -4.74
N GLU A 127 6.28 -1.82 -5.81
CA GLU A 127 5.84 -2.48 -7.03
C GLU A 127 6.97 -3.13 -7.84
N THR A 128 8.22 -2.83 -7.52
CA THR A 128 9.40 -3.39 -8.22
C THR A 128 10.22 -4.36 -7.37
N VAL A 129 9.85 -4.56 -6.09
CA VAL A 129 10.49 -5.59 -5.26
C VAL A 129 10.11 -6.96 -5.79
N GLN A 130 11.10 -7.68 -6.32
CA GLN A 130 10.90 -8.96 -6.98
C GLN A 130 11.71 -10.07 -6.30
N LEU A 131 11.09 -11.22 -6.09
CA LEU A 131 11.76 -12.41 -5.59
C LEU A 131 12.45 -13.16 -6.73
N PRO A 132 13.36 -14.12 -6.43
CA PRO A 132 14.07 -14.90 -7.46
C PRO A 132 13.16 -15.69 -8.39
N ASP A 133 11.96 -16.05 -7.97
CA ASP A 133 10.94 -16.73 -8.78
C ASP A 133 10.16 -15.79 -9.70
N GLY A 134 10.48 -14.49 -9.70
CA GLY A 134 9.80 -13.45 -10.48
C GLY A 134 8.54 -12.88 -9.83
N SER A 135 8.12 -13.36 -8.67
CA SER A 135 6.95 -12.84 -7.97
C SER A 135 7.20 -11.46 -7.37
N LEU A 136 6.13 -10.66 -7.23
CA LEU A 136 6.14 -9.30 -6.70
C LEU A 136 5.36 -9.27 -5.37
N PRO A 137 5.97 -9.66 -4.24
CA PRO A 137 5.27 -9.93 -2.99
C PRO A 137 4.58 -8.69 -2.40
N LEU A 138 5.09 -7.48 -2.67
CA LEU A 138 4.52 -6.24 -2.16
C LEU A 138 3.44 -5.65 -3.09
N LEU A 139 3.35 -6.12 -4.34
CA LEU A 139 2.30 -5.74 -5.29
C LEU A 139 1.11 -6.73 -5.26
N THR A 140 1.37 -8.00 -5.04
CA THR A 140 0.37 -9.07 -5.05
C THR A 140 -0.86 -8.76 -4.18
N PRO A 141 -0.74 -8.33 -2.91
CA PRO A 141 -1.90 -8.02 -2.06
C PRO A 141 -2.81 -6.94 -2.66
N MET A 142 -2.24 -5.91 -3.30
CA MET A 142 -3.03 -4.86 -3.95
C MET A 142 -3.79 -5.39 -5.16
N SER A 143 -3.17 -6.26 -5.94
CA SER A 143 -3.82 -6.92 -7.09
C SER A 143 -4.95 -7.85 -6.64
N GLU A 144 -4.80 -8.54 -5.52
CA GLU A 144 -5.85 -9.36 -4.93
C GLU A 144 -7.05 -8.53 -4.48
N VAL A 145 -6.80 -7.43 -3.76
CA VAL A 145 -7.85 -6.49 -3.33
C VAL A 145 -8.58 -5.93 -4.55
N ALA A 146 -7.86 -5.44 -5.55
CA ALA A 146 -8.45 -4.88 -6.77
C ALA A 146 -9.33 -5.91 -7.50
N GLY A 147 -8.85 -7.14 -7.64
CA GLY A 147 -9.61 -8.22 -8.26
C GLY A 147 -10.91 -8.55 -7.50
N ARG A 148 -10.82 -8.68 -6.19
CA ARG A 148 -11.99 -8.97 -5.35
C ARG A 148 -13.02 -7.84 -5.36
N MET A 149 -12.55 -6.59 -5.28
CA MET A 149 -13.41 -5.41 -5.33
C MET A 149 -14.09 -5.24 -6.70
N SER A 150 -13.42 -5.57 -7.80
CA SER A 150 -13.96 -5.36 -9.14
C SER A 150 -15.29 -6.07 -9.36
N ALA A 151 -15.47 -7.29 -8.86
CA ALA A 151 -16.72 -8.02 -8.95
C ALA A 151 -17.82 -7.41 -8.08
N GLN A 152 -17.48 -6.91 -6.88
CA GLN A 152 -18.44 -6.24 -5.99
C GLN A 152 -18.91 -4.91 -6.57
N VAL A 153 -17.97 -4.08 -7.02
CA VAL A 153 -18.27 -2.79 -7.66
C VAL A 153 -19.06 -3.01 -8.96
N GLY A 154 -18.69 -4.02 -9.76
CA GLY A 154 -19.44 -4.39 -10.96
C GLY A 154 -20.88 -4.79 -10.65
N ALA A 155 -21.10 -5.58 -9.59
CA ALA A 155 -22.44 -5.95 -9.13
C ALA A 155 -23.26 -4.74 -8.68
N GLU A 156 -22.62 -3.77 -7.97
CA GLU A 156 -23.24 -2.52 -7.55
C GLU A 156 -23.70 -1.68 -8.75
N PHE A 157 -22.82 -1.49 -9.74
CA PHE A 157 -23.15 -0.70 -10.94
C PHE A 157 -24.15 -1.40 -11.88
N LEU A 158 -24.38 -2.69 -11.76
CA LEU A 158 -25.45 -3.39 -12.47
C LEU A 158 -26.85 -3.09 -11.91
N GLN A 159 -26.95 -2.57 -10.69
CA GLN A 159 -28.22 -2.24 -10.05
C GLN A 159 -28.93 -1.09 -10.78
N ARG A 160 -30.25 -1.22 -10.93
CA ARG A 160 -31.07 -0.19 -11.60
C ARG A 160 -30.99 1.17 -10.89
N PHE A 161 -30.89 1.15 -9.57
CA PHE A 161 -30.73 2.35 -8.74
C PHE A 161 -29.45 3.15 -9.09
N ASN A 162 -28.38 2.45 -9.45
CA ASN A 162 -27.10 3.06 -9.84
C ASN A 162 -26.99 3.30 -11.36
N GLY A 163 -28.12 3.27 -12.09
CA GLY A 163 -28.14 3.48 -13.55
C GLY A 163 -27.82 2.23 -14.38
N GLY A 164 -27.64 1.08 -13.74
CA GLY A 164 -27.38 -0.20 -14.41
C GLY A 164 -28.60 -0.84 -15.04
N MET A 165 -28.41 -1.97 -15.70
CA MET A 165 -29.46 -2.71 -16.42
C MET A 165 -30.41 -3.49 -15.50
N GLY A 166 -30.17 -3.55 -14.20
CA GLY A 166 -30.96 -4.32 -13.25
C GLY A 166 -30.66 -5.81 -13.29
N ILE A 167 -29.39 -6.19 -13.53
CA ILE A 167 -28.95 -7.59 -13.59
C ILE A 167 -28.47 -8.03 -12.23
N LEU A 168 -29.05 -9.13 -11.73
CA LEU A 168 -28.56 -9.85 -10.56
C LEU A 168 -27.57 -10.93 -11.01
N LEU A 169 -26.32 -10.86 -10.56
CA LEU A 169 -25.27 -11.78 -11.03
C LEU A 169 -25.60 -13.25 -10.79
N GLY A 170 -26.18 -13.59 -9.63
CA GLY A 170 -26.55 -14.98 -9.33
C GLY A 170 -27.82 -15.49 -10.03
N GLY A 171 -28.61 -14.58 -10.61
CA GLY A 171 -29.94 -14.93 -11.15
C GLY A 171 -30.92 -15.41 -10.07
N ILE A 172 -32.08 -15.84 -10.47
CA ILE A 172 -33.08 -16.52 -9.63
C ILE A 172 -33.78 -17.57 -10.49
N PRO A 173 -34.59 -18.50 -9.94
CA PRO A 173 -35.43 -19.37 -10.74
C PRO A 173 -36.27 -18.59 -11.77
N GLY A 174 -36.11 -18.92 -13.07
CA GLY A 174 -36.75 -18.21 -14.17
C GLY A 174 -36.07 -16.96 -14.71
N VAL A 175 -34.99 -16.48 -14.05
CA VAL A 175 -34.13 -15.36 -14.51
C VAL A 175 -32.68 -15.82 -14.64
N PRO A 176 -32.07 -15.69 -15.83
CA PRO A 176 -30.70 -16.18 -16.03
C PRO A 176 -29.68 -15.44 -15.16
N LYS A 177 -28.57 -16.13 -14.93
CA LYS A 177 -27.38 -15.51 -14.27
C LYS A 177 -26.78 -14.40 -15.12
N GLY A 178 -26.17 -13.43 -14.47
CA GLY A 178 -25.32 -12.46 -15.14
C GLY A 178 -24.01 -13.09 -15.62
N LYS A 179 -23.51 -12.58 -16.75
CA LYS A 179 -22.23 -13.02 -17.35
C LYS A 179 -21.12 -12.05 -16.99
N VAL A 180 -19.99 -12.59 -16.54
CA VAL A 180 -18.78 -11.82 -16.22
C VAL A 180 -17.65 -12.35 -17.09
N THR A 181 -17.14 -11.52 -17.98
CA THR A 181 -15.96 -11.85 -18.80
C THR A 181 -14.72 -11.21 -18.18
N ILE A 182 -13.69 -12.01 -17.96
CA ILE A 182 -12.42 -11.57 -17.37
C ILE A 182 -11.34 -11.69 -18.43
N ILE A 183 -10.68 -10.56 -18.70
CA ILE A 183 -9.58 -10.48 -19.64
C ILE A 183 -8.28 -10.46 -18.83
N GLY A 184 -7.55 -11.57 -18.85
CA GLY A 184 -6.31 -11.78 -18.10
C GLY A 184 -6.48 -12.62 -16.84
N GLY A 185 -5.67 -13.67 -16.72
CA GLY A 185 -5.67 -14.66 -15.61
C GLY A 185 -4.60 -14.43 -14.55
N GLY A 186 -4.07 -13.20 -14.39
CA GLY A 186 -3.13 -12.85 -13.33
C GLY A 186 -3.80 -12.77 -11.95
N GLN A 187 -3.10 -12.22 -10.97
CA GLN A 187 -3.60 -12.13 -9.57
C GLN A 187 -4.95 -11.41 -9.48
N ALA A 188 -5.10 -10.28 -10.16
CA ALA A 188 -6.36 -9.52 -10.15
C ALA A 188 -7.49 -10.31 -10.82
N GLY A 189 -7.26 -10.83 -12.03
CA GLY A 189 -8.29 -11.57 -12.78
C GLY A 189 -8.73 -12.85 -12.07
N THR A 190 -7.81 -13.62 -11.52
CA THR A 190 -8.11 -14.84 -10.75
C THR A 190 -8.95 -14.51 -9.50
N ASN A 191 -8.63 -13.43 -8.79
CA ASN A 191 -9.39 -13.01 -7.61
C ASN A 191 -10.76 -12.42 -7.99
N ALA A 192 -10.88 -11.72 -9.12
CA ALA A 192 -12.16 -11.29 -9.67
C ALA A 192 -13.06 -12.50 -9.99
N ALA A 193 -12.50 -13.54 -10.64
CA ALA A 193 -13.23 -14.77 -10.94
C ALA A 193 -13.77 -15.46 -9.69
N LYS A 194 -12.95 -15.58 -8.64
CA LYS A 194 -13.37 -16.19 -7.36
C LYS A 194 -14.59 -15.49 -6.77
N ILE A 195 -14.60 -14.16 -6.77
CA ILE A 195 -15.73 -13.40 -6.20
C ILE A 195 -16.94 -13.44 -7.12
N ALA A 196 -16.77 -13.32 -8.45
CA ALA A 196 -17.86 -13.40 -9.40
C ALA A 196 -18.58 -14.77 -9.34
N LEU A 197 -17.81 -15.87 -9.26
CA LEU A 197 -18.33 -17.21 -9.04
C LEU A 197 -19.06 -17.34 -7.69
N GLY A 198 -18.48 -16.77 -6.61
CA GLY A 198 -19.11 -16.73 -5.29
C GLY A 198 -20.44 -15.96 -5.27
N LEU A 199 -20.61 -14.96 -6.12
CA LEU A 199 -21.87 -14.24 -6.34
C LEU A 199 -22.84 -15.00 -7.25
N GLY A 200 -22.46 -16.17 -7.75
CA GLY A 200 -23.28 -17.04 -8.58
C GLY A 200 -23.31 -16.68 -10.07
N ALA A 201 -22.43 -15.80 -10.52
CA ALA A 201 -22.35 -15.41 -11.94
C ALA A 201 -21.88 -16.57 -12.85
N GLU A 202 -22.16 -16.45 -14.14
CA GLU A 202 -21.48 -17.20 -15.20
C GLU A 202 -20.18 -16.47 -15.56
N VAL A 203 -18.99 -17.11 -15.38
CA VAL A 203 -17.68 -16.48 -15.58
C VAL A 203 -16.92 -17.14 -16.72
#